data_6c4713fcfb25e7c6ca0e901c64f1797b
#
_entry.id   6c4713fcfb25e7c6ca0e901c64f1797b
#
_cell.length_a   1.000
_cell.length_b   1.000
_cell.length_c   1.000
_cell.angle_alpha   90.00
_cell.angle_beta   90.00
_cell.angle_gamma   90.00
#
_symmetry.space_group_name_H-M   'P 1'
#
loop_
_entity.id
_entity.type
_entity.pdbx_description
1 polymer ?
#
loop_
_entity_poly.entity_id
_entity_poly.type
_entity_poly.pdbx_seq_one_letter_code
_entity_poly.pdbx_strand_id
1 'polypeptide(L)'
;ACLAITAGVATTVACVFSDAPIKAPRPGGTARRSTSYSMARGWDASFGYFGVNPRYAMIAKRHMHVYGTTQDQLGRVATTQRDWARDNPAAEMRERPLSLDDYHASRWIVEPFHVHDCCLVSNGGACVIVTDAARARELRRPPVPVLGYGQGHPGSDPLETLSTGATLAGPTAFALAGLAPADIDLAELYDCYTFTVLVTLEDYGFCAKGEAGRFVESGATAR
;
A
#
# COMPACT_ATOMS: atom_id res chain seq x y z
N ALA A 1 -2.88 -12.93 13.51
CA ALA A 1 -3.97 -13.92 13.63
C ALA A 1 -3.48 -15.32 13.34
N CYS A 2 -2.93 -15.61 12.15
CA CYS A 2 -2.50 -16.96 11.75
C CYS A 2 -1.53 -17.59 12.75
N LEU A 3 -0.49 -16.87 13.20
CA LEU A 3 0.45 -17.37 14.21
C LEU A 3 -0.23 -17.77 15.52
N ALA A 4 -1.20 -16.99 16.01
CA ALA A 4 -1.92 -17.30 17.24
C ALA A 4 -2.75 -18.60 17.11
N ILE A 5 -3.35 -18.81 15.93
CA ILE A 5 -4.14 -20.02 15.65
C ILE A 5 -3.21 -21.22 15.47
N THR A 6 -2.15 -21.10 14.69
CA THR A 6 -1.18 -22.18 14.46
C THR A 6 -0.47 -22.62 15.75
N ALA A 7 -0.19 -21.66 16.65
CA ALA A 7 0.40 -21.95 17.97
C ALA A 7 -0.62 -22.44 19.02
N GLY A 8 -1.90 -22.59 18.68
CA GLY A 8 -2.94 -23.03 19.59
C GLY A 8 -3.31 -22.02 20.69
N VAL A 9 -2.90 -20.76 20.55
CA VAL A 9 -3.23 -19.69 21.50
C VAL A 9 -4.70 -19.26 21.37
N ALA A 10 -5.24 -19.34 20.16
CA ALA A 10 -6.65 -19.06 19.86
C ALA A 10 -7.14 -19.97 18.72
N THR A 11 -8.43 -20.25 18.68
CA THR A 11 -9.07 -20.96 17.56
C THR A 11 -9.71 -20.00 16.57
N THR A 12 -9.99 -18.78 17.00
CA THR A 12 -10.62 -17.72 16.19
C THR A 12 -10.10 -16.37 16.63
N VAL A 13 -9.77 -15.52 15.64
CA VAL A 13 -9.26 -14.16 15.85
C VAL A 13 -10.05 -13.19 15.00
N ALA A 14 -10.58 -12.14 15.62
CA ALA A 14 -11.16 -11.01 14.91
C ALA A 14 -10.06 -9.95 14.67
N CYS A 15 -9.73 -9.69 13.41
CA CYS A 15 -8.84 -8.62 13.01
C CYS A 15 -9.67 -7.40 12.67
N VAL A 16 -9.62 -6.37 13.51
CA VAL A 16 -10.45 -5.17 13.38
C VAL A 16 -9.56 -3.95 13.20
N PHE A 17 -9.90 -3.13 12.23
CA PHE A 17 -9.35 -1.78 12.05
C PHE A 17 -10.49 -0.80 11.81
N SER A 18 -10.41 0.38 12.44
CA SER A 18 -11.31 1.49 12.15
C SER A 18 -10.61 2.82 12.43
N ASP A 19 -10.90 3.82 11.59
CA ASP A 19 -10.46 5.20 11.80
C ASP A 19 -11.53 6.19 11.33
N ALA A 20 -11.58 7.36 11.97
CA ALA A 20 -12.50 8.44 11.65
C ALA A 20 -11.76 9.79 11.68
N PRO A 21 -10.78 10.00 10.77
CA PRO A 21 -9.97 11.21 10.73
C PRO A 21 -10.74 12.45 10.25
N ILE A 22 -11.82 12.26 9.48
CA ILE A 22 -12.65 13.35 8.96
C ILE A 22 -13.64 13.75 10.04
N LYS A 23 -13.46 14.94 10.62
CA LYS A 23 -14.36 15.52 11.62
C LYS A 23 -15.06 16.74 11.04
N ALA A 24 -16.39 16.80 11.15
CA ALA A 24 -17.13 18.02 10.85
C ALA A 24 -16.77 19.12 11.92
N PRO A 25 -16.65 20.41 11.56
CA PRO A 25 -16.86 21.01 10.25
C PRO A 25 -15.56 21.26 9.45
N ARG A 26 -14.52 20.44 9.60
CA ARG A 26 -13.24 20.66 8.93
C ARG A 26 -13.17 19.86 7.63
N PRO A 27 -13.40 20.47 6.46
CA PRO A 27 -13.12 19.81 5.19
C PRO A 27 -11.61 19.56 5.04
N GLY A 28 -11.25 18.41 4.53
CA GLY A 28 -9.87 18.09 4.18
C GLY A 28 -9.10 17.22 5.17
N GLY A 29 -9.79 16.61 6.13
CA GLY A 29 -9.18 15.67 7.09
C GLY A 29 -8.07 16.29 7.93
N THR A 30 -8.01 15.96 9.18
CA THR A 30 -6.84 16.25 9.98
C THR A 30 -5.89 15.07 9.82
N ALA A 31 -4.91 15.19 8.92
CA ALA A 31 -3.74 14.34 9.05
C ALA A 31 -3.34 14.32 10.53
N ARG A 32 -3.10 13.13 11.08
CA ARG A 32 -2.67 12.96 12.46
C ARG A 32 -1.52 13.93 12.75
N ARG A 33 -1.79 15.02 13.41
CA ARG A 33 -0.76 15.85 14.01
C ARG A 33 -0.18 15.04 15.17
N SER A 34 0.85 14.27 14.90
CA SER A 34 1.65 13.69 15.96
C SER A 34 2.31 14.83 16.75
N THR A 35 1.83 15.06 17.95
CA THR A 35 2.39 16.02 18.90
C THR A 35 3.59 15.45 19.66
N SER A 36 4.00 14.21 19.41
CA SER A 36 5.16 13.64 20.06
C SER A 36 6.46 14.22 19.48
N TYR A 37 7.11 15.02 20.29
CA TYR A 37 8.46 15.49 20.07
C TYR A 37 9.45 14.34 20.29
N SER A 38 9.91 13.70 19.21
CA SER A 38 11.18 12.98 19.26
C SER A 38 12.29 13.90 18.76
N MET A 39 13.53 13.72 19.21
CA MET A 39 14.67 14.51 18.72
C MET A 39 14.79 14.47 17.20
N ALA A 40 14.57 13.31 16.57
CA ALA A 40 14.56 13.17 15.12
C ALA A 40 13.47 14.04 14.44
N ARG A 41 12.25 14.07 14.99
CA ARG A 41 11.16 14.89 14.41
C ARG A 41 11.36 16.39 14.63
N GLY A 42 11.96 16.78 15.74
CA GLY A 42 12.29 18.17 16.00
C GLY A 42 13.34 18.70 15.04
N TRP A 43 14.34 17.88 14.71
CA TRP A 43 15.38 18.18 13.74
C TRP A 43 14.82 18.28 12.32
N ASP A 44 14.07 17.28 11.89
CA ASP A 44 13.43 17.22 10.57
C ASP A 44 12.52 18.44 10.35
N ALA A 45 11.73 18.84 11.35
CA ALA A 45 10.85 19.99 11.28
C ALA A 45 11.60 21.31 11.04
N SER A 46 12.83 21.46 11.55
CA SER A 46 13.67 22.64 11.34
C SER A 46 14.06 22.83 9.87
N PHE A 47 14.04 21.75 9.07
CA PHE A 47 14.28 21.76 7.64
C PHE A 47 13.00 21.73 6.80
N GLY A 48 11.85 21.99 7.40
CA GLY A 48 10.55 22.00 6.67
C GLY A 48 9.97 20.62 6.44
N TYR A 49 10.47 19.60 7.10
CA TYR A 49 10.04 18.21 6.94
C TYR A 49 8.87 17.91 7.89
N PHE A 50 7.64 18.13 7.42
CA PHE A 50 6.44 17.97 8.23
C PHE A 50 5.60 16.77 7.78
N GLY A 51 5.42 15.82 8.69
CA GLY A 51 4.54 14.66 8.47
C GLY A 51 5.15 13.58 7.58
N VAL A 52 4.27 12.74 7.01
CA VAL A 52 4.69 11.54 6.26
C VAL A 52 4.96 11.80 4.79
N ASN A 53 4.24 12.76 4.18
CA ASN A 53 4.34 13.02 2.74
C ASN A 53 5.74 13.37 2.28
N PRO A 54 6.51 14.28 2.93
CA PRO A 54 7.87 14.60 2.52
C PRO A 54 8.82 13.41 2.58
N ARG A 55 8.65 12.51 3.58
CA ARG A 55 9.50 11.33 3.70
C ARG A 55 9.32 10.38 2.51
N TYR A 56 8.07 10.05 2.17
CA TYR A 56 7.79 9.22 1.01
C TYR A 56 8.21 9.90 -0.29
N ALA A 57 8.04 11.21 -0.39
CA ALA A 57 8.47 11.97 -1.56
C ALA A 57 9.99 11.92 -1.76
N MET A 58 10.79 12.02 -0.69
CA MET A 58 12.24 11.88 -0.76
C MET A 58 12.67 10.49 -1.22
N ILE A 59 12.03 9.43 -0.70
CA ILE A 59 12.29 8.05 -1.13
C ILE A 59 11.93 7.87 -2.60
N ALA A 60 10.76 8.37 -3.03
CA ALA A 60 10.33 8.33 -4.42
C ALA A 60 11.29 9.08 -5.34
N LYS A 61 11.71 10.30 -4.97
CA LYS A 61 12.70 11.07 -5.74
C LYS A 61 14.03 10.33 -5.87
N ARG A 62 14.49 9.69 -4.80
CA ARG A 62 15.71 8.89 -4.86
C ARG A 62 15.55 7.68 -5.77
N HIS A 63 14.40 7.00 -5.73
CA HIS A 63 14.10 5.89 -6.63
C HIS A 63 14.04 6.35 -8.11
N MET A 64 13.41 7.49 -8.37
CA MET A 64 13.41 8.14 -9.70
C MET A 64 14.84 8.44 -10.18
N HIS A 65 15.70 8.93 -9.29
CA HIS A 65 17.09 9.24 -9.62
C HIS A 65 17.92 7.99 -9.92
N VAL A 66 17.76 6.93 -9.11
CA VAL A 66 18.57 5.71 -9.19
C VAL A 66 18.13 4.81 -10.34
N TYR A 67 16.81 4.67 -10.55
CA TYR A 67 16.22 3.71 -11.48
C TYR A 67 15.55 4.34 -12.71
N GLY A 68 15.43 5.65 -12.74
CA GLY A 68 14.80 6.34 -13.85
C GLY A 68 13.27 6.28 -13.85
N THR A 69 12.65 5.94 -12.75
CA THR A 69 11.17 5.97 -12.62
C THR A 69 10.64 7.34 -12.97
N THR A 70 9.59 7.38 -13.77
CA THR A 70 9.02 8.62 -14.31
C THR A 70 7.74 9.03 -13.59
N GLN A 71 7.34 10.28 -13.80
CA GLN A 71 6.06 10.79 -13.31
C GLN A 71 4.89 10.06 -13.96
N ASP A 72 5.01 9.71 -15.26
CA ASP A 72 4.01 8.95 -16.00
C ASP A 72 3.76 7.58 -15.37
N GLN A 73 4.81 6.93 -14.88
CA GLN A 73 4.72 5.63 -14.22
C GLN A 73 3.97 5.71 -12.89
N LEU A 74 4.17 6.78 -12.11
CA LEU A 74 3.35 7.05 -10.94
C LEU A 74 1.89 7.31 -11.34
N GLY A 75 1.68 8.15 -12.34
CA GLY A 75 0.35 8.43 -12.89
C GLY A 75 -0.35 7.18 -13.44
N ARG A 76 0.40 6.25 -14.02
CA ARG A 76 -0.15 4.98 -14.53
C ARG A 76 -0.72 4.14 -13.40
N VAL A 77 -0.08 4.09 -12.23
CA VAL A 77 -0.66 3.41 -11.04
C VAL A 77 -2.01 4.03 -10.68
N ALA A 78 -2.07 5.37 -10.58
CA ALA A 78 -3.30 6.09 -10.21
C ALA A 78 -4.44 5.86 -11.23
N THR A 79 -4.15 5.93 -12.53
CA THR A 79 -5.15 5.73 -13.59
C THR A 79 -5.63 4.29 -13.64
N THR A 80 -4.76 3.31 -13.51
CA THR A 80 -5.12 1.89 -13.49
C THR A 80 -6.03 1.56 -12.30
N GLN A 81 -5.69 2.03 -11.09
CA GLN A 81 -6.55 1.85 -9.92
C GLN A 81 -7.92 2.52 -10.10
N ARG A 82 -7.96 3.67 -10.77
CA ARG A 82 -9.21 4.36 -11.09
C ARG A 82 -10.06 3.55 -12.06
N ASP A 83 -9.46 2.89 -13.05
CA ASP A 83 -10.19 2.03 -13.98
C ASP A 83 -10.78 0.81 -13.26
N TRP A 84 -10.04 0.17 -12.37
CA TRP A 84 -10.57 -0.89 -11.50
C TRP A 84 -11.73 -0.40 -10.61
N ALA A 85 -11.62 0.80 -10.04
CA ALA A 85 -12.67 1.38 -9.20
C ALA A 85 -13.99 1.59 -9.99
N ARG A 86 -13.93 1.86 -11.27
CA ARG A 86 -15.13 2.06 -12.11
C ARG A 86 -16.01 0.82 -12.24
N ASP A 87 -15.42 -0.35 -12.13
CA ASP A 87 -16.17 -1.61 -12.17
C ASP A 87 -16.72 -2.03 -10.80
N ASN A 88 -16.24 -1.43 -9.72
CA ASN A 88 -16.70 -1.72 -8.37
C ASN A 88 -17.87 -0.80 -7.98
N PRO A 89 -19.11 -1.33 -7.83
CA PRO A 89 -20.27 -0.51 -7.48
C PRO A 89 -20.15 0.17 -6.10
N ALA A 90 -19.29 -0.33 -5.23
CA ALA A 90 -19.07 0.23 -3.89
C ALA A 90 -17.88 1.21 -3.83
N ALA A 91 -17.15 1.42 -4.93
CA ALA A 91 -15.99 2.29 -4.92
C ALA A 91 -16.39 3.77 -4.87
N GLU A 92 -15.78 4.53 -3.96
CA GLU A 92 -15.99 5.99 -3.81
C GLU A 92 -15.67 6.75 -5.11
N MET A 93 -14.67 6.28 -5.87
CA MET A 93 -14.20 6.96 -7.09
C MET A 93 -14.80 6.39 -8.38
N ARG A 94 -15.84 5.54 -8.31
CA ARG A 94 -16.43 4.86 -9.46
C ARG A 94 -16.81 5.82 -10.59
N GLU A 95 -17.49 6.92 -10.26
CA GLU A 95 -18.04 7.87 -11.23
C GLU A 95 -17.04 9.01 -11.59
N ARG A 96 -15.78 8.86 -11.22
CA ARG A 96 -14.75 9.88 -11.42
C ARG A 96 -13.59 9.32 -12.24
N PRO A 97 -13.68 9.27 -13.57
CA PRO A 97 -12.57 8.83 -14.42
C PRO A 97 -11.33 9.69 -14.20
N LEU A 98 -10.17 9.15 -14.49
CA LEU A 98 -8.89 9.84 -14.38
C LEU A 98 -8.03 9.50 -15.59
N SER A 99 -7.72 10.48 -16.40
CA SER A 99 -6.73 10.37 -17.47
C SER A 99 -5.32 10.72 -16.96
N LEU A 100 -4.30 10.38 -17.74
CA LEU A 100 -2.93 10.78 -17.42
C LEU A 100 -2.77 12.32 -17.51
N ASP A 101 -3.48 12.96 -18.44
CA ASP A 101 -3.49 14.43 -18.54
C ASP A 101 -4.12 15.08 -17.30
N ASP A 102 -5.24 14.52 -16.80
CA ASP A 102 -5.85 14.99 -15.54
C ASP A 102 -4.91 14.78 -14.35
N TYR A 103 -4.17 13.69 -14.34
CA TYR A 103 -3.17 13.43 -13.32
C TYR A 103 -2.09 14.52 -13.33
N HIS A 104 -1.49 14.81 -14.48
CA HIS A 104 -0.47 15.85 -14.62
C HIS A 104 -0.98 17.26 -14.35
N ALA A 105 -2.21 17.57 -14.72
CA ALA A 105 -2.84 18.86 -14.45
C ALA A 105 -3.22 19.06 -12.98
N SER A 106 -3.20 18.00 -12.18
CA SER A 106 -3.61 18.05 -10.78
C SER A 106 -2.55 18.72 -9.90
N ARG A 107 -3.00 19.28 -8.76
CA ARG A 107 -2.10 20.01 -7.85
C ARG A 107 -1.07 19.12 -7.19
N TRP A 108 0.09 19.67 -6.93
CA TRP A 108 1.11 19.06 -6.08
C TRP A 108 0.68 19.00 -4.61
N ILE A 109 0.97 17.88 -3.96
CA ILE A 109 0.96 17.77 -2.50
C ILE A 109 2.37 18.03 -1.97
N VAL A 110 3.35 17.31 -2.51
CA VAL A 110 4.80 17.49 -2.32
C VAL A 110 5.50 16.78 -3.45
N GLU A 111 6.30 17.48 -4.24
CA GLU A 111 6.98 16.87 -5.39
C GLU A 111 7.81 15.63 -4.97
N PRO A 112 7.65 14.44 -5.64
CA PRO A 112 7.01 14.22 -6.94
C PRO A 112 5.52 13.82 -6.86
N PHE A 113 4.83 14.01 -5.75
CA PHE A 113 3.46 13.54 -5.58
C PHE A 113 2.43 14.62 -5.90
N HIS A 114 1.60 14.33 -6.89
CA HIS A 114 0.33 14.99 -7.13
C HIS A 114 -0.75 14.51 -6.13
N VAL A 115 -1.90 15.16 -6.14
CA VAL A 115 -3.02 14.75 -5.27
C VAL A 115 -3.50 13.33 -5.54
N HIS A 116 -3.35 12.84 -6.77
CA HIS A 116 -3.75 11.49 -7.17
C HIS A 116 -2.70 10.41 -6.82
N ASP A 117 -1.50 10.82 -6.40
CA ASP A 117 -0.51 9.90 -5.85
C ASP A 117 -0.77 9.55 -4.39
N CYS A 118 -1.59 10.33 -3.70
CA CYS A 118 -1.84 10.18 -2.27
C CYS A 118 -3.18 9.49 -2.02
N CYS A 119 -3.23 8.58 -1.06
CA CYS A 119 -4.46 7.94 -0.65
C CYS A 119 -5.49 8.97 -0.13
N LEU A 120 -6.76 8.64 -0.27
CA LEU A 120 -7.84 9.46 0.27
C LEU A 120 -7.84 9.42 1.79
N VAL A 121 -8.15 10.57 2.40
CA VAL A 121 -8.50 10.62 3.82
C VAL A 121 -9.96 10.20 3.96
N SER A 122 -10.22 9.07 4.61
CA SER A 122 -11.55 8.47 4.69
C SER A 122 -11.89 8.03 6.09
N ASN A 123 -13.16 8.12 6.46
CA ASN A 123 -13.69 7.44 7.64
C ASN A 123 -14.11 6.03 7.21
N GLY A 124 -13.76 5.03 7.99
CA GLY A 124 -14.13 3.66 7.67
C GLY A 124 -13.63 2.65 8.67
N GLY A 125 -14.05 1.41 8.49
CA GLY A 125 -13.58 0.29 9.27
C GLY A 125 -13.83 -1.03 8.57
N ALA A 126 -13.03 -2.01 8.91
CA ALA A 126 -13.13 -3.36 8.40
C ALA A 126 -12.88 -4.38 9.52
N CYS A 127 -13.48 -5.54 9.37
CA CYS A 127 -13.25 -6.69 10.25
C CYS A 127 -13.11 -7.95 9.42
N VAL A 128 -12.04 -8.71 9.68
CA VAL A 128 -11.82 -10.03 9.09
C VAL A 128 -11.74 -11.05 10.23
N ILE A 129 -12.49 -12.14 10.08
CA ILE A 129 -12.44 -13.27 11.02
C ILE A 129 -11.51 -14.32 10.44
N VAL A 130 -10.48 -14.66 11.20
CA VAL A 130 -9.55 -15.78 10.90
C VAL A 130 -9.80 -16.88 11.90
N THR A 131 -9.99 -18.11 11.41
CA THR A 131 -10.26 -19.28 12.29
C THR A 131 -9.52 -20.52 11.77
N ASP A 132 -9.45 -21.56 12.59
CA ASP A 132 -8.89 -22.83 12.15
C ASP A 132 -9.73 -23.47 11.02
N ALA A 133 -9.08 -24.32 10.23
CA ALA A 133 -9.68 -24.88 9.03
C ALA A 133 -10.86 -25.84 9.32
N ALA A 134 -10.87 -26.49 10.47
CA ALA A 134 -11.98 -27.40 10.86
C ALA A 134 -13.25 -26.59 11.09
N ARG A 135 -13.14 -25.55 11.92
CA ARG A 135 -14.25 -24.62 12.19
C ARG A 135 -14.71 -23.89 10.94
N ALA A 136 -13.77 -23.48 10.08
CA ALA A 136 -14.09 -22.74 8.86
C ALA A 136 -15.05 -23.51 7.94
N ARG A 137 -14.90 -24.85 7.84
CA ARG A 137 -15.76 -25.73 7.02
C ARG A 137 -17.19 -25.83 7.54
N GLU A 138 -17.42 -25.58 8.82
CA GLU A 138 -18.73 -25.62 9.48
C GLU A 138 -19.50 -24.30 9.32
N LEU A 139 -18.85 -23.25 8.84
CA LEU A 139 -19.46 -21.94 8.69
C LEU A 139 -20.28 -21.86 7.40
N ARG A 140 -21.28 -20.98 7.43
CA ARG A 140 -22.22 -20.78 6.30
C ARG A 140 -21.53 -20.31 5.00
N ARG A 141 -20.43 -19.57 5.09
CA ARG A 141 -19.71 -19.06 3.92
C ARG A 141 -18.55 -19.96 3.57
N PRO A 142 -18.26 -20.19 2.28
CA PRO A 142 -17.07 -20.90 1.88
C PRO A 142 -15.82 -20.22 2.46
N PRO A 143 -14.89 -20.99 3.05
CA PRO A 143 -13.65 -20.42 3.60
C PRO A 143 -12.71 -19.98 2.47
N VAL A 144 -11.97 -18.90 2.73
CA VAL A 144 -10.81 -18.51 1.93
C VAL A 144 -9.57 -18.93 2.71
N PRO A 145 -8.81 -19.94 2.25
CA PRO A 145 -7.64 -20.43 2.97
C PRO A 145 -6.49 -19.43 2.91
N VAL A 146 -5.81 -19.22 4.04
CA VAL A 146 -4.54 -18.51 4.11
C VAL A 146 -3.44 -19.54 3.89
N LEU A 147 -2.83 -19.55 2.71
CA LEU A 147 -1.82 -20.54 2.33
C LEU A 147 -0.44 -20.21 2.90
N GLY A 148 -0.11 -18.93 3.00
CA GLY A 148 1.15 -18.47 3.54
C GLY A 148 1.03 -17.09 4.17
N TYR A 149 1.95 -16.78 5.07
CA TYR A 149 2.05 -15.46 5.69
C TYR A 149 3.50 -15.17 6.04
N GLY A 150 3.85 -13.88 6.07
CA GLY A 150 5.17 -13.42 6.46
C GLY A 150 5.08 -12.03 7.08
N GLN A 151 6.07 -11.68 7.87
CA GLN A 151 6.23 -10.36 8.46
C GLN A 151 7.69 -9.96 8.35
N GLY A 152 7.93 -8.70 7.97
CA GLY A 152 9.28 -8.17 7.81
C GLY A 152 9.40 -6.78 8.41
N HIS A 153 10.40 -6.58 9.26
CA HIS A 153 10.77 -5.31 9.84
C HIS A 153 12.25 -5.07 9.57
N PRO A 154 12.61 -4.49 8.40
CA PRO A 154 14.00 -4.17 8.11
C PRO A 154 14.50 -3.11 9.11
N GLY A 155 15.70 -3.30 9.63
CA GLY A 155 16.34 -2.33 10.52
C GLY A 155 16.96 -1.13 9.79
N SER A 156 16.90 -1.13 8.44
CA SER A 156 17.49 -0.13 7.57
C SER A 156 16.52 1.00 7.22
N ASP A 157 17.03 2.19 6.92
CA ASP A 157 16.22 3.30 6.43
C ASP A 157 15.78 3.03 4.97
N PRO A 158 14.48 3.08 4.65
CA PRO A 158 13.99 2.95 3.27
C PRO A 158 14.58 3.99 2.30
N LEU A 159 15.01 5.15 2.79
CA LEU A 159 15.70 6.14 1.96
C LEU A 159 17.05 5.63 1.46
N GLU A 160 17.72 4.81 2.23
CA GLU A 160 19.02 4.23 1.86
C GLU A 160 18.85 2.99 0.98
N THR A 161 17.92 2.11 1.37
CA THR A 161 17.76 0.79 0.73
C THR A 161 16.83 0.80 -0.48
N LEU A 162 15.93 1.78 -0.58
CA LEU A 162 14.83 1.84 -1.56
C LEU A 162 13.97 0.58 -1.56
N SER A 163 13.85 -0.07 -0.40
CA SER A 163 13.12 -1.30 -0.19
C SER A 163 12.27 -1.24 1.07
N THR A 164 11.27 -2.09 1.14
CA THR A 164 10.32 -2.21 2.26
C THR A 164 10.49 -3.54 3.00
N GLY A 165 9.70 -3.75 4.05
CA GLY A 165 9.63 -5.05 4.74
C GLY A 165 9.11 -6.20 3.87
N ALA A 166 8.59 -5.92 2.69
CA ALA A 166 8.13 -6.92 1.73
C ALA A 166 9.26 -7.86 1.28
N THR A 167 10.51 -7.35 1.22
CA THR A 167 11.70 -8.16 0.90
C THR A 167 11.95 -9.29 1.89
N LEU A 168 11.48 -9.17 3.12
CA LEU A 168 11.57 -10.19 4.17
C LEU A 168 10.27 -11.01 4.28
N ALA A 169 9.13 -10.34 4.20
CA ALA A 169 7.81 -10.96 4.35
C ALA A 169 7.43 -11.83 3.16
N GLY A 170 7.70 -11.35 1.93
CA GLY A 170 7.34 -12.01 0.69
C GLY A 170 7.91 -13.42 0.56
N PRO A 171 9.23 -13.60 0.62
CA PRO A 171 9.84 -14.93 0.49
C PRO A 171 9.31 -15.95 1.51
N THR A 172 9.08 -15.50 2.76
CA THR A 172 8.49 -16.35 3.80
C THR A 172 7.06 -16.76 3.46
N ALA A 173 6.23 -15.81 3.02
CA ALA A 173 4.83 -16.08 2.69
C ALA A 173 4.72 -17.01 1.47
N PHE A 174 5.48 -16.76 0.41
CA PHE A 174 5.52 -17.58 -0.80
C PHE A 174 6.03 -18.99 -0.52
N ALA A 175 7.11 -19.13 0.28
CA ALA A 175 7.65 -20.44 0.65
C ALA A 175 6.63 -21.27 1.45
N LEU A 176 5.92 -20.66 2.40
CA LEU A 176 4.87 -21.32 3.17
C LEU A 176 3.69 -21.74 2.28
N ALA A 177 3.33 -20.92 1.30
CA ALA A 177 2.24 -21.22 0.38
C ALA A 177 2.63 -22.27 -0.69
N GLY A 178 3.92 -22.49 -0.93
CA GLY A 178 4.41 -23.30 -2.05
C GLY A 178 4.15 -22.67 -3.40
N LEU A 179 4.08 -21.33 -3.45
CA LEU A 179 3.78 -20.53 -4.65
C LEU A 179 4.93 -19.57 -4.96
N ALA A 180 4.97 -19.11 -6.20
CA ALA A 180 5.84 -18.03 -6.67
C ALA A 180 5.02 -16.78 -7.02
N PRO A 181 5.63 -15.59 -7.15
CA PRO A 181 4.92 -14.39 -7.61
C PRO A 181 4.19 -14.58 -8.94
N ALA A 182 4.71 -15.42 -9.85
CA ALA A 182 4.08 -15.72 -11.12
C ALA A 182 2.77 -16.54 -11.02
N ASP A 183 2.51 -17.16 -9.88
CA ASP A 183 1.29 -17.94 -9.64
C ASP A 183 0.16 -17.08 -9.05
N ILE A 184 0.38 -15.78 -8.87
CA ILE A 184 -0.58 -14.86 -8.27
C ILE A 184 -1.41 -14.17 -9.36
N ASP A 185 -2.70 -14.39 -9.32
CA ASP A 185 -3.65 -13.77 -10.26
C ASP A 185 -4.06 -12.36 -9.85
N LEU A 186 -4.11 -12.06 -8.53
CA LEU A 186 -4.53 -10.78 -7.99
C LEU A 186 -3.66 -10.42 -6.78
N ALA A 187 -3.24 -9.16 -6.70
CA ALA A 187 -2.49 -8.63 -5.57
C ALA A 187 -3.15 -7.37 -5.01
N GLU A 188 -3.48 -7.40 -3.73
CA GLU A 188 -3.94 -6.24 -2.96
C GLU A 188 -2.74 -5.63 -2.24
N LEU A 189 -2.25 -4.49 -2.73
CA LEU A 189 -1.08 -3.81 -2.20
C LEU A 189 -1.48 -2.53 -1.46
N TYR A 190 -0.78 -2.22 -0.37
CA TYR A 190 -1.02 -0.98 0.36
C TYR A 190 -0.55 0.23 -0.46
N ASP A 191 -1.49 1.10 -0.79
CA ASP A 191 -1.34 2.20 -1.75
C ASP A 191 -1.39 3.60 -1.10
N CYS A 192 -0.78 3.76 0.07
CA CYS A 192 -0.73 5.10 0.70
C CYS A 192 -0.16 6.18 -0.24
N TYR A 193 0.68 5.77 -1.20
CA TYR A 193 1.11 6.54 -2.37
C TYR A 193 1.26 5.61 -3.57
N THR A 194 1.12 6.12 -4.79
CA THR A 194 1.39 5.38 -6.03
C THR A 194 2.78 4.75 -6.03
N PHE A 195 3.76 5.46 -5.48
CA PHE A 195 5.13 4.96 -5.31
C PHE A 195 5.20 3.70 -4.44
N THR A 196 4.39 3.58 -3.38
CA THR A 196 4.42 2.38 -2.52
C THR A 196 3.96 1.14 -3.27
N VAL A 197 3.06 1.27 -4.23
CA VAL A 197 2.68 0.17 -5.12
C VAL A 197 3.88 -0.29 -5.94
N LEU A 198 4.61 0.64 -6.57
CA LEU A 198 5.79 0.30 -7.39
C LEU A 198 6.85 -0.44 -6.57
N VAL A 199 7.28 0.14 -5.45
CA VAL A 199 8.34 -0.47 -4.63
C VAL A 199 7.91 -1.82 -4.05
N THR A 200 6.63 -2.00 -3.74
CA THR A 200 6.11 -3.25 -3.20
C THR A 200 6.02 -4.36 -4.27
N LEU A 201 5.66 -4.02 -5.51
CA LEU A 201 5.73 -4.95 -6.64
C LEU A 201 7.15 -5.50 -6.84
N GLU A 202 8.15 -4.63 -6.76
CA GLU A 202 9.57 -5.01 -6.84
C GLU A 202 9.99 -5.90 -5.68
N ASP A 203 9.67 -5.48 -4.46
CA ASP A 203 10.10 -6.13 -3.23
C ASP A 203 9.45 -7.50 -3.01
N TYR A 204 8.23 -7.72 -3.55
CA TYR A 204 7.60 -9.05 -3.59
C TYR A 204 8.08 -9.90 -4.77
N GLY A 205 8.84 -9.34 -5.70
CA GLY A 205 9.40 -10.10 -6.83
C GLY A 205 8.45 -10.28 -8.00
N PHE A 206 7.41 -9.47 -8.15
CA PHE A 206 6.57 -9.43 -9.36
C PHE A 206 7.35 -8.89 -10.56
N CYS A 207 8.35 -8.06 -10.33
CA CYS A 207 9.30 -7.55 -11.29
C CYS A 207 10.66 -7.30 -10.61
N ALA A 208 11.71 -7.08 -11.41
CA ALA A 208 13.02 -6.75 -10.87
C ALA A 208 13.05 -5.37 -10.22
N LYS A 209 14.02 -5.14 -9.34
CA LYS A 209 14.21 -3.85 -8.67
C LYS A 209 14.46 -2.73 -9.68
N GLY A 210 13.69 -1.65 -9.59
CA GLY A 210 13.73 -0.51 -10.52
C GLY A 210 12.89 -0.70 -11.80
N GLU A 211 12.22 -1.84 -11.97
CA GLU A 211 11.46 -2.15 -13.19
C GLU A 211 9.92 -2.04 -13.00
N ALA A 212 9.44 -1.73 -11.80
CA ALA A 212 8.00 -1.65 -11.54
C ALA A 212 7.29 -0.58 -12.39
N GLY A 213 7.98 0.51 -12.71
CA GLY A 213 7.45 1.53 -13.61
C GLY A 213 7.10 0.95 -14.97
N ARG A 214 8.03 0.22 -15.60
CA ARG A 214 7.81 -0.45 -16.90
C ARG A 214 6.79 -1.58 -16.78
N PHE A 215 6.78 -2.28 -15.65
CA PHE A 215 5.81 -3.35 -15.37
C PHE A 215 4.37 -2.81 -15.40
N VAL A 216 4.09 -1.68 -14.74
CA VAL A 216 2.75 -1.09 -14.77
C VAL A 216 2.40 -0.46 -16.13
N GLU A 217 3.38 0.11 -16.83
CA GLU A 217 3.19 0.63 -18.20
C GLU A 217 2.86 -0.46 -19.21
N SER A 218 3.39 -1.68 -19.04
CA SER A 218 3.09 -2.81 -19.92
C SER A 218 1.63 -3.27 -19.86
N GLY A 219 0.86 -2.78 -18.88
CA GLY A 219 -0.50 -3.22 -18.63
C GLY A 219 -0.62 -4.45 -17.73
N ALA A 220 0.48 -4.91 -17.13
CA ALA A 220 0.47 -6.09 -16.26
C ALA A 220 -0.45 -5.94 -15.03
N THR A 221 -0.77 -4.71 -14.62
CA THR A 221 -1.70 -4.41 -13.55
C THR A 221 -3.07 -3.94 -14.04
N ALA A 222 -3.27 -3.86 -15.35
CA ALA A 222 -4.54 -3.48 -15.95
C ALA A 222 -5.59 -4.60 -15.83
N ARG A 223 -6.85 -4.22 -16.01
CA ARG A 223 -7.99 -5.16 -16.02
C ARG A 223 -8.16 -5.83 -17.37
#